data_032728af440038d41b20fbecc1be98f4
#
_entry.id   032728af440038d41b20fbecc1be98f4
#
_cell.length_a   1.000
_cell.length_b   1.000
_cell.length_c   1.000
_cell.angle_alpha   90.00
_cell.angle_beta   90.00
_cell.angle_gamma   90.00
#
_symmetry.space_group_name_H-M   'P 1'
#
loop_
_entity.id
_entity.type
_entity.pdbx_description
1 polymer ?
#
loop_
_entity_poly.entity_id
_entity_poly.type
_entity_poly.pdbx_seq_one_letter_code
_entity_poly.pdbx_strand_id
1 'polypeptide(L)'
;MKFLCRALCVLLIANCALFAQRTEESIGDFEPLDDDLVLYIPKFAVKLGFRGLTGAKTAFGGTGVLSGRSFLGADTGVDQRGYHDGYVAFDSRTVTDPAGNQVPITPDGRTNNWGFTDSTQATADGLMEFHTYTATTSYASFQEKDPPAAFGVELSVEREIGNVFGTRMKWGVIGGMSINQIATSTSAELNADITTITDLYSLGGQAAPTAPFTGPFPAGGVDNTPLIYSELLRRSSQTANSTNAVLSNWKLRGAYLSFRAGASLFVPISERFSAAFSAGAVLAYAGTTYDVNQSFKPNTGDTIVDAMSSADDALLPGYYVDANLQFAMNETSGLYLGAVYQSSGDYTQTVTSEDGLSKYSTRVDLSALQGVRAGVSFKF
;
A
#
# COMPACT_ATOMS: atom_id res chain seq x y z
N MET A 1 -5.28 12.10 13.68
CA MET A 1 -6.27 11.13 13.18
C MET A 1 -7.39 10.78 14.17
N LYS A 2 -7.13 10.37 15.42
CA LYS A 2 -8.20 10.03 16.41
C LYS A 2 -9.09 11.21 16.83
N PHE A 3 -8.64 12.45 16.71
CA PHE A 3 -9.40 13.65 17.11
C PHE A 3 -10.41 14.14 16.05
N LEU A 4 -10.05 14.05 14.76
CA LEU A 4 -10.94 14.50 13.66
C LEU A 4 -12.16 13.58 13.50
N CYS A 5 -11.98 12.27 13.63
CA CYS A 5 -13.08 11.29 13.55
C CYS A 5 -14.08 11.45 14.71
N ARG A 6 -13.59 11.77 15.91
CA ARG A 6 -14.46 12.04 17.07
C ARG A 6 -15.24 13.35 16.93
N ALA A 7 -14.61 14.40 16.38
CA ALA A 7 -15.27 15.68 16.16
C ALA A 7 -16.37 15.59 15.09
N LEU A 8 -16.14 14.81 14.01
CA LEU A 8 -17.12 14.64 12.94
C LEU A 8 -18.35 13.78 13.38
N CYS A 9 -18.12 12.73 14.18
CA CYS A 9 -19.20 11.95 14.77
C CYS A 9 -20.05 12.76 15.75
N VAL A 10 -19.42 13.60 16.57
CA VAL A 10 -20.14 14.49 17.51
C VAL A 10 -20.94 15.56 16.77
N LEU A 11 -20.43 16.10 15.66
CA LEU A 11 -21.18 17.09 14.86
C LEU A 11 -22.40 16.47 14.15
N LEU A 12 -22.31 15.23 13.68
CA LEU A 12 -23.44 14.51 13.09
C LEU A 12 -24.50 14.14 14.12
N ILE A 13 -24.10 13.69 15.30
CA ILE A 13 -25.02 13.36 16.39
C ILE A 13 -25.66 14.64 16.98
N ALA A 14 -24.91 15.73 17.11
CA ALA A 14 -25.41 17.02 17.59
C ALA A 14 -26.44 17.64 16.64
N ASN A 15 -26.24 17.52 15.31
CA ASN A 15 -27.25 17.97 14.34
C ASN A 15 -28.53 17.12 14.37
N CYS A 16 -28.42 15.80 14.57
CA CYS A 16 -29.61 14.95 14.77
C CYS A 16 -30.37 15.29 16.05
N ALA A 17 -29.66 15.60 17.13
CA ALA A 17 -30.26 15.96 18.42
C ALA A 17 -30.90 17.36 18.40
N LEU A 18 -30.31 18.34 17.72
CA LEU A 18 -30.88 19.68 17.54
C LEU A 18 -32.20 19.68 16.72
N PHE A 19 -32.35 18.73 15.79
CA PHE A 19 -33.61 18.57 15.06
C PHE A 19 -34.69 17.84 15.86
N ALA A 20 -34.31 17.02 16.86
CA ALA A 20 -35.25 16.30 17.72
C ALA A 20 -35.83 17.14 18.89
N GLN A 21 -35.17 18.22 19.28
CA GLN A 21 -35.56 19.06 20.43
C GLN A 21 -36.47 20.25 20.11
N ARG A 22 -36.94 20.38 18.86
CA ARG A 22 -37.78 21.53 18.49
C ARG A 22 -39.28 21.22 18.38
N THR A 23 -39.82 20.45 19.29
CA THR A 23 -41.24 20.17 19.35
C THR A 23 -41.77 20.06 20.77
N GLU A 24 -41.58 21.10 21.57
CA GLU A 24 -42.43 21.38 22.73
C GLU A 24 -42.41 22.87 23.04
N GLU A 25 -42.91 23.71 22.12
CA GLU A 25 -43.46 25.00 22.52
C GLU A 25 -44.96 24.83 22.61
N SER A 26 -45.45 24.98 23.82
CA SER A 26 -46.88 25.04 24.18
C SER A 26 -47.60 26.06 23.28
N ILE A 27 -48.40 25.56 22.37
CA ILE A 27 -49.31 26.38 21.59
C ILE A 27 -50.50 26.69 22.49
N GLY A 28 -50.62 27.93 22.89
CA GLY A 28 -51.85 28.44 23.50
C GLY A 28 -53.05 28.26 22.60
N ASP A 29 -54.25 28.20 23.24
CA ASP A 29 -55.54 28.05 22.64
C ASP A 29 -55.71 28.75 21.30
N PHE A 30 -55.63 28.00 20.20
CA PHE A 30 -56.07 28.46 18.88
C PHE A 30 -57.43 27.85 18.57
N GLU A 31 -58.37 28.71 18.14
CA GLU A 31 -59.64 28.30 17.56
C GLU A 31 -59.41 27.26 16.43
N PRO A 32 -60.35 26.31 16.24
CA PRO A 32 -60.24 25.30 15.20
C PRO A 32 -60.20 25.98 13.84
N LEU A 33 -59.02 26.02 13.21
CA LEU A 33 -58.84 26.35 11.80
C LEU A 33 -59.45 25.23 10.94
N ASP A 34 -60.13 25.62 9.91
CA ASP A 34 -60.82 24.76 8.92
C ASP A 34 -60.11 23.44 8.65
N ASP A 35 -60.90 22.38 8.58
CA ASP A 35 -60.52 20.97 8.36
C ASP A 35 -59.72 20.68 7.06
N ASP A 36 -59.40 21.70 6.26
CA ASP A 36 -58.68 21.55 4.98
C ASP A 36 -57.17 21.79 5.04
N LEU A 37 -56.63 22.15 6.20
CA LEU A 37 -55.18 22.27 6.37
C LEU A 37 -54.59 20.91 6.80
N VAL A 38 -54.39 20.03 5.81
CA VAL A 38 -53.59 18.80 6.01
C VAL A 38 -52.16 19.23 6.35
N LEU A 39 -51.81 19.24 7.63
CA LEU A 39 -50.43 19.48 8.07
C LEU A 39 -49.54 18.42 7.41
N TYR A 40 -48.70 18.87 6.49
CA TYR A 40 -47.70 17.99 5.86
C TYR A 40 -46.72 17.51 6.92
N ILE A 41 -46.83 16.27 7.34
CA ILE A 41 -45.85 15.61 8.24
C ILE A 41 -44.72 15.05 7.35
N PRO A 42 -43.52 15.62 7.40
CA PRO A 42 -42.43 15.16 6.58
C PRO A 42 -42.05 13.72 6.98
N LYS A 43 -42.10 12.81 6.01
CA LYS A 43 -41.70 11.42 6.22
C LYS A 43 -40.19 11.27 6.09
N PHE A 44 -39.59 10.59 7.05
CA PHE A 44 -38.21 10.18 7.00
C PHE A 44 -38.10 8.71 6.58
N ALA A 45 -37.05 8.40 5.79
CA ALA A 45 -36.70 7.03 5.49
C ALA A 45 -35.21 6.82 5.79
N VAL A 46 -34.94 5.75 6.51
CA VAL A 46 -33.55 5.26 6.74
C VAL A 46 -33.33 4.04 5.87
N LYS A 47 -32.24 4.02 5.12
CA LYS A 47 -31.88 2.91 4.22
C LYS A 47 -30.54 2.35 4.64
N LEU A 48 -30.48 1.04 4.82
CA LEU A 48 -29.26 0.27 5.10
C LEU A 48 -29.07 -0.76 3.99
N GLY A 49 -27.88 -0.83 3.42
CA GLY A 49 -27.63 -1.75 2.32
C GLY A 49 -26.18 -2.05 2.04
N PHE A 50 -26.02 -2.90 1.06
CA PHE A 50 -24.74 -3.26 0.45
C PHE A 50 -24.60 -2.58 -0.91
N ARG A 51 -23.38 -2.28 -1.26
CA ARG A 51 -23.03 -1.76 -2.59
C ARG A 51 -21.79 -2.46 -3.14
N GLY A 52 -21.79 -2.73 -4.44
CA GLY A 52 -20.66 -3.21 -5.19
C GLY A 52 -20.31 -2.21 -6.29
N LEU A 53 -19.10 -1.70 -6.29
CA LEU A 53 -18.61 -0.70 -7.24
C LEU A 53 -17.47 -1.27 -8.09
N THR A 54 -17.46 -0.88 -9.35
CA THR A 54 -16.39 -1.12 -10.33
C THR A 54 -15.95 0.20 -10.93
N GLY A 55 -14.93 0.19 -11.80
CA GLY A 55 -14.46 1.38 -12.51
C GLY A 55 -13.40 2.18 -11.75
N ALA A 56 -12.98 1.76 -10.55
CA ALA A 56 -11.74 2.25 -9.98
C ALA A 56 -10.56 1.81 -10.87
N LYS A 57 -9.55 2.67 -11.00
CA LYS A 57 -8.30 2.32 -11.69
C LYS A 57 -7.13 2.59 -10.78
N THR A 58 -6.10 1.77 -10.91
CA THR A 58 -4.83 1.98 -10.22
C THR A 58 -3.69 1.89 -11.23
N ALA A 59 -2.66 2.68 -11.03
CA ALA A 59 -1.47 2.64 -11.85
C ALA A 59 -0.23 2.68 -10.97
N PHE A 60 0.76 1.84 -11.25
CA PHE A 60 1.97 1.66 -10.46
C PHE A 60 3.19 1.97 -11.31
N GLY A 61 4.15 2.71 -10.77
CA GLY A 61 5.38 3.06 -11.47
C GLY A 61 6.44 3.63 -10.53
N GLY A 62 7.65 3.81 -11.06
CA GLY A 62 8.76 4.38 -10.31
C GLY A 62 10.10 3.80 -10.68
N THR A 63 11.11 4.12 -9.88
CA THR A 63 12.48 3.65 -10.03
C THR A 63 13.07 3.35 -8.67
N GLY A 64 14.05 2.45 -8.62
CA GLY A 64 14.70 2.09 -7.37
C GLY A 64 16.09 1.54 -7.53
N VAL A 65 16.81 1.54 -6.44
CA VAL A 65 18.16 1.01 -6.32
C VAL A 65 18.14 -0.10 -5.28
N LEU A 66 18.46 -1.32 -5.71
CA LEU A 66 18.66 -2.46 -4.81
C LEU A 66 20.17 -2.67 -4.64
N SER A 67 20.64 -2.43 -3.43
CA SER A 67 22.00 -2.80 -3.06
C SER A 67 21.94 -3.77 -1.89
N GLY A 68 22.77 -4.81 -1.95
CA GLY A 68 22.93 -5.65 -0.80
C GLY A 68 23.73 -4.94 0.29
N ARG A 69 23.68 -5.50 1.47
CA ARG A 69 24.57 -5.08 2.55
C ARG A 69 26.00 -5.41 2.16
N SER A 70 26.77 -4.43 1.79
CA SER A 70 28.21 -4.57 1.64
C SER A 70 28.87 -3.52 2.52
N PHE A 71 29.74 -3.98 3.37
CA PHE A 71 30.68 -3.13 4.05
C PHE A 71 31.98 -3.15 3.25
N LEU A 72 32.09 -2.25 2.30
CA LEU A 72 33.34 -2.06 1.54
C LEU A 72 34.20 -1.04 2.29
N GLY A 73 35.30 -1.48 2.80
CA GLY A 73 36.34 -0.59 3.31
C GLY A 73 36.99 0.25 2.20
N ALA A 74 38.03 0.99 2.55
CA ALA A 74 38.81 1.78 1.60
C ALA A 74 39.37 0.91 0.46
N ASP A 75 39.71 1.51 -0.69
CA ASP A 75 40.24 0.79 -1.85
C ASP A 75 41.65 0.22 -1.61
N THR A 76 42.32 0.68 -0.56
CA THR A 76 43.66 0.24 -0.16
C THR A 76 43.71 0.01 1.34
N GLY A 77 44.56 -0.92 1.77
CA GLY A 77 44.80 -1.23 3.18
C GLY A 77 44.11 -2.50 3.66
N VAL A 78 44.32 -2.82 4.93
CA VAL A 78 43.74 -3.98 5.61
C VAL A 78 42.48 -3.57 6.33
N ASP A 79 41.35 -3.89 5.74
CA ASP A 79 40.02 -3.57 6.30
C ASP A 79 39.16 -4.82 6.44
N GLN A 80 38.21 -4.75 7.34
CA GLN A 80 37.11 -5.72 7.35
C GLN A 80 36.14 -5.38 6.23
N ARG A 81 35.89 -6.34 5.33
CA ARG A 81 35.02 -6.15 4.17
C ARG A 81 33.98 -7.28 4.07
N GLY A 82 32.74 -6.89 3.85
CA GLY A 82 31.65 -7.78 3.56
C GLY A 82 31.19 -7.64 2.11
N TYR A 83 30.88 -8.77 1.48
CA TYR A 83 30.44 -8.88 0.09
C TYR A 83 29.10 -9.63 0.04
N HIS A 84 28.44 -9.64 -1.11
CA HIS A 84 27.25 -10.45 -1.31
C HIS A 84 27.51 -11.94 -1.24
N ASP A 85 28.68 -12.35 -1.65
CA ASP A 85 29.09 -13.74 -1.81
C ASP A 85 30.26 -14.12 -0.89
N GLY A 86 30.53 -13.32 0.16
CA GLY A 86 31.53 -13.66 1.14
C GLY A 86 31.99 -12.49 2.01
N TYR A 87 33.13 -12.68 2.66
CA TYR A 87 33.74 -11.65 3.49
C TYR A 87 35.27 -11.91 3.66
N VAL A 88 35.98 -10.85 3.93
CA VAL A 88 37.37 -10.88 4.40
C VAL A 88 37.45 -9.96 5.63
N ALA A 89 37.76 -10.55 6.80
CA ALA A 89 37.76 -9.85 8.07
C ALA A 89 39.14 -9.86 8.73
N PHE A 90 39.27 -9.13 9.84
CA PHE A 90 40.51 -9.08 10.61
C PHE A 90 40.91 -10.48 11.05
N ASP A 91 42.25 -10.69 11.03
CA ASP A 91 42.86 -11.93 11.47
C ASP A 91 42.50 -12.23 12.94
N SER A 92 42.09 -13.45 13.20
CA SER A 92 41.69 -13.90 14.52
C SER A 92 42.67 -14.89 15.14
N ARG A 93 43.81 -15.14 14.47
CA ARG A 93 44.84 -16.07 14.96
C ARG A 93 45.48 -15.56 16.24
N THR A 94 45.73 -16.48 17.16
CA THR A 94 46.40 -16.21 18.43
C THR A 94 47.59 -17.11 18.60
N VAL A 95 48.52 -16.72 19.44
CA VAL A 95 49.67 -17.51 19.90
C VAL A 95 49.74 -17.45 21.40
N THR A 96 50.17 -18.58 22.04
CA THR A 96 50.40 -18.61 23.47
C THR A 96 51.70 -17.93 23.83
N ASP A 97 51.66 -16.88 24.62
CA ASP A 97 52.81 -16.17 25.11
C ASP A 97 53.59 -17.00 26.19
N PRO A 98 54.80 -16.59 26.58
CA PRO A 98 55.52 -17.29 27.63
C PRO A 98 54.85 -17.34 29.00
N ALA A 99 53.86 -16.49 29.22
CA ALA A 99 53.03 -16.46 30.44
C ALA A 99 51.81 -17.36 30.34
N GLY A 100 51.56 -18.03 29.20
CA GLY A 100 50.42 -18.94 28.97
C GLY A 100 49.15 -18.25 28.48
N ASN A 101 49.19 -16.95 28.13
CA ASN A 101 48.03 -16.21 27.61
C ASN A 101 47.92 -16.36 26.10
N GLN A 102 46.65 -16.36 25.58
CA GLN A 102 46.38 -16.25 24.16
C GLN A 102 46.47 -14.79 23.75
N VAL A 103 47.47 -14.46 22.90
CA VAL A 103 47.67 -13.13 22.38
C VAL A 103 47.58 -13.13 20.84
N PRO A 104 47.10 -12.07 20.18
CA PRO A 104 47.12 -12.00 18.73
C PRO A 104 48.50 -12.24 18.14
N ILE A 105 48.59 -12.93 17.02
CA ILE A 105 49.87 -13.08 16.29
C ILE A 105 50.36 -11.74 15.81
N THR A 106 51.64 -11.65 15.54
CA THR A 106 52.22 -10.51 14.77
C THR A 106 51.61 -10.53 13.38
N PRO A 107 51.02 -9.42 12.89
CA PRO A 107 50.42 -9.36 11.56
C PRO A 107 51.40 -9.77 10.46
N ASP A 108 51.03 -10.76 9.66
CA ASP A 108 51.83 -11.26 8.51
C ASP A 108 51.15 -10.93 7.16
N GLY A 109 50.13 -10.06 7.18
CA GLY A 109 49.37 -9.66 6.02
C GLY A 109 48.33 -10.69 5.57
N ARG A 110 48.07 -11.73 6.38
CA ARG A 110 47.10 -12.77 6.08
C ARG A 110 46.03 -12.85 7.17
N THR A 111 44.88 -13.47 6.82
CA THR A 111 43.79 -13.72 7.76
C THR A 111 43.24 -15.15 7.58
N ASN A 112 42.84 -15.75 8.70
CA ASN A 112 42.04 -16.99 8.73
C ASN A 112 40.53 -16.69 8.74
N ASN A 113 40.14 -15.43 8.90
CA ASN A 113 38.76 -15.02 9.07
C ASN A 113 38.18 -14.49 7.73
N TRP A 114 37.81 -15.42 6.88
CA TRP A 114 37.21 -15.17 5.57
C TRP A 114 36.26 -16.28 5.17
N GLY A 115 35.43 -16.01 4.20
CA GLY A 115 34.48 -16.99 3.70
C GLY A 115 33.90 -16.61 2.34
N PHE A 116 33.46 -17.62 1.58
CA PHE A 116 32.85 -17.45 0.25
C PHE A 116 31.77 -18.51 0.01
N THR A 117 30.88 -18.27 -0.96
CA THR A 117 29.69 -19.08 -1.15
C THR A 117 29.73 -20.01 -2.35
N ASP A 118 30.46 -19.63 -3.43
CA ASP A 118 30.44 -20.34 -4.70
C ASP A 118 31.84 -20.65 -5.23
N SER A 119 32.02 -21.85 -5.78
CA SER A 119 33.32 -22.30 -6.31
C SER A 119 33.82 -21.46 -7.49
N THR A 120 32.93 -20.77 -8.20
CA THR A 120 33.29 -19.87 -9.32
C THR A 120 34.06 -18.63 -8.87
N GLN A 121 34.05 -18.32 -7.56
CA GLN A 121 34.84 -17.21 -6.98
C GLN A 121 36.36 -17.50 -6.93
N ALA A 122 36.74 -18.78 -7.00
CA ALA A 122 38.15 -19.16 -7.09
C ALA A 122 38.63 -19.13 -8.56
N THR A 123 39.56 -18.29 -8.87
CA THR A 123 40.14 -18.18 -10.22
C THR A 123 41.22 -19.23 -10.47
N ALA A 124 41.48 -19.53 -11.75
CA ALA A 124 42.55 -20.46 -12.14
C ALA A 124 43.95 -19.97 -11.70
N ASP A 125 44.14 -18.65 -11.52
CA ASP A 125 45.38 -18.02 -11.11
C ASP A 125 45.62 -18.02 -9.59
N GLY A 126 44.75 -18.71 -8.82
CA GLY A 126 44.87 -18.80 -7.36
C GLY A 126 44.47 -17.50 -6.64
N LEU A 127 43.56 -16.76 -7.22
CA LEU A 127 42.94 -15.58 -6.60
C LEU A 127 41.49 -15.91 -6.19
N MET A 128 40.97 -15.13 -5.26
CA MET A 128 39.56 -15.14 -4.86
C MET A 128 38.88 -13.87 -5.30
N GLU A 129 37.72 -14.01 -5.94
CA GLU A 129 36.84 -12.91 -6.36
C GLU A 129 35.69 -12.78 -5.40
N PHE A 130 35.50 -11.57 -4.88
CA PHE A 130 34.33 -11.23 -4.05
C PHE A 130 33.54 -10.12 -4.73
N HIS A 131 32.23 -10.24 -4.68
CA HIS A 131 31.37 -9.37 -5.45
C HIS A 131 30.40 -8.59 -4.58
N THR A 132 30.18 -7.34 -4.97
CA THR A 132 29.08 -6.50 -4.49
C THR A 132 28.24 -6.08 -5.68
N TYR A 133 26.93 -6.27 -5.56
CA TYR A 133 25.99 -5.96 -6.63
C TYR A 133 25.08 -4.82 -6.23
N THR A 134 24.85 -3.91 -7.17
CA THR A 134 23.82 -2.87 -7.09
C THR A 134 23.01 -2.91 -8.37
N ALA A 135 21.70 -3.07 -8.25
CA ALA A 135 20.78 -3.03 -9.38
C ALA A 135 20.00 -1.71 -9.34
N THR A 136 20.17 -0.87 -10.36
CA THR A 136 19.40 0.37 -10.53
C THR A 136 18.34 0.13 -11.58
N THR A 137 17.06 0.13 -11.18
CA THR A 137 15.96 -0.11 -12.10
C THR A 137 15.76 1.06 -13.04
N SER A 138 15.49 0.78 -14.30
CA SER A 138 14.98 1.78 -15.23
C SER A 138 13.62 2.27 -14.74
N TYR A 139 13.28 3.53 -15.06
CA TYR A 139 11.97 4.06 -14.72
C TYR A 139 10.86 3.19 -15.30
N ALA A 140 10.08 2.59 -14.42
CA ALA A 140 8.89 1.87 -14.81
C ALA A 140 7.77 2.88 -15.06
N SER A 141 7.31 2.98 -16.33
CA SER A 141 6.08 3.70 -16.65
C SER A 141 4.91 3.10 -15.89
N PHE A 142 3.89 3.90 -15.61
CA PHE A 142 2.71 3.44 -14.89
C PHE A 142 2.09 2.20 -15.55
N GLN A 143 2.04 1.10 -14.78
CA GLN A 143 1.33 -0.12 -15.14
C GLN A 143 -0.10 0.01 -14.62
N GLU A 144 -1.06 0.20 -15.53
CA GLU A 144 -2.47 0.29 -15.17
C GLU A 144 -3.02 -1.09 -14.79
N LYS A 145 -3.83 -1.10 -13.73
CA LYS A 145 -4.55 -2.28 -13.26
C LYS A 145 -5.94 -1.88 -12.81
N ASP A 146 -6.94 -2.60 -13.32
CA ASP A 146 -8.31 -2.48 -12.85
C ASP A 146 -8.46 -3.30 -11.55
N PRO A 147 -8.76 -2.66 -10.41
CA PRO A 147 -9.08 -3.37 -9.19
C PRO A 147 -10.35 -4.23 -9.36
N PRO A 148 -10.49 -5.32 -8.62
CA PRO A 148 -11.75 -6.06 -8.56
C PRO A 148 -12.87 -5.17 -8.00
N ALA A 149 -14.12 -5.61 -8.15
CA ALA A 149 -15.28 -4.90 -7.60
C ALA A 149 -15.10 -4.60 -6.10
N ALA A 150 -15.27 -3.34 -5.73
CA ALA A 150 -15.17 -2.86 -4.37
C ALA A 150 -16.51 -3.06 -3.65
N PHE A 151 -16.58 -4.04 -2.76
CA PHE A 151 -17.77 -4.25 -1.95
C PHE A 151 -17.76 -3.34 -0.72
N GLY A 152 -18.97 -2.95 -0.29
CA GLY A 152 -19.12 -2.05 0.84
C GLY A 152 -20.52 -2.04 1.41
N VAL A 153 -20.67 -1.27 2.48
CA VAL A 153 -21.95 -1.03 3.16
C VAL A 153 -22.30 0.45 3.07
N GLU A 154 -23.58 0.75 3.07
CA GLU A 154 -24.09 2.12 3.03
C GLU A 154 -25.25 2.32 4.02
N LEU A 155 -25.29 3.52 4.56
CA LEU A 155 -26.39 4.05 5.35
C LEU A 155 -26.83 5.37 4.71
N SER A 156 -28.12 5.57 4.50
CA SER A 156 -28.64 6.85 4.04
C SER A 156 -29.95 7.20 4.72
N VAL A 157 -30.18 8.49 4.87
CA VAL A 157 -31.40 9.09 5.41
C VAL A 157 -31.99 9.99 4.34
N GLU A 158 -33.25 9.83 4.08
CA GLU A 158 -34.02 10.61 3.11
C GLU A 158 -35.18 11.29 3.83
N ARG A 159 -35.42 12.56 3.48
CA ARG A 159 -36.55 13.34 3.98
C ARG A 159 -37.38 13.84 2.80
N GLU A 160 -38.68 13.46 2.76
CA GLU A 160 -39.61 14.04 1.82
C GLU A 160 -39.90 15.49 2.21
N ILE A 161 -39.88 16.41 1.21
CA ILE A 161 -40.16 17.83 1.42
C ILE A 161 -41.52 18.20 0.85
N GLY A 162 -41.93 17.64 -0.30
CA GLY A 162 -43.23 17.96 -0.88
C GLY A 162 -43.48 17.25 -2.20
N ASN A 163 -44.64 17.54 -2.77
CA ASN A 163 -45.06 17.04 -4.07
C ASN A 163 -44.48 17.93 -5.19
N VAL A 164 -44.22 17.33 -6.34
CA VAL A 164 -43.81 18.05 -7.53
C VAL A 164 -45.03 18.51 -8.31
N PHE A 165 -45.26 19.84 -8.35
CA PHE A 165 -46.29 20.50 -9.19
C PHE A 165 -47.65 19.77 -9.34
N GLY A 166 -48.28 19.37 -8.23
CA GLY A 166 -49.55 18.71 -8.25
C GLY A 166 -49.58 17.28 -8.77
N THR A 167 -48.40 16.68 -8.97
CA THR A 167 -48.28 15.26 -9.37
C THR A 167 -48.18 14.35 -8.15
N ARG A 168 -48.27 13.02 -8.38
CA ARG A 168 -48.01 12.00 -7.34
C ARG A 168 -46.50 11.85 -7.04
N MET A 169 -45.63 12.53 -7.79
CA MET A 169 -44.19 12.51 -7.55
C MET A 169 -43.84 13.37 -6.35
N LYS A 170 -42.87 12.90 -5.56
CA LYS A 170 -42.41 13.59 -4.37
C LYS A 170 -40.92 13.92 -4.51
N TRP A 171 -40.53 15.05 -4.01
CA TRP A 171 -39.13 15.42 -3.93
C TRP A 171 -38.66 15.52 -2.48
N GLY A 172 -37.38 15.33 -2.28
CA GLY A 172 -36.80 15.34 -0.95
C GLY A 172 -35.31 15.63 -0.99
N VAL A 173 -34.71 15.52 0.18
CA VAL A 173 -33.27 15.57 0.35
C VAL A 173 -32.78 14.25 0.91
N ILE A 174 -31.58 13.85 0.47
CA ILE A 174 -30.94 12.63 0.92
C ILE A 174 -29.54 12.95 1.42
N GLY A 175 -29.16 12.35 2.54
CA GLY A 175 -27.80 12.32 3.07
C GLY A 175 -27.40 10.88 3.34
N GLY A 176 -26.11 10.57 3.20
CA GLY A 176 -25.68 9.20 3.47
C GLY A 176 -24.18 9.05 3.56
N MET A 177 -23.79 7.91 4.07
CA MET A 177 -22.39 7.50 4.16
C MET A 177 -22.24 6.06 3.68
N SER A 178 -21.08 5.76 3.13
CA SER A 178 -20.72 4.40 2.72
C SER A 178 -19.24 4.14 2.87
N ILE A 179 -18.87 2.91 3.13
CA ILE A 179 -17.48 2.45 3.16
C ILE A 179 -17.30 1.33 2.14
N ASN A 180 -16.25 1.46 1.31
CA ASN A 180 -15.89 0.46 0.31
C ASN A 180 -14.40 0.12 0.43
N GLN A 181 -14.06 -1.13 0.19
CA GLN A 181 -12.68 -1.60 0.19
C GLN A 181 -11.99 -1.26 -1.13
N ILE A 182 -10.69 -0.91 -1.05
CA ILE A 182 -9.76 -0.89 -2.19
C ILE A 182 -8.68 -1.93 -1.94
N ALA A 183 -8.50 -2.85 -2.88
CA ALA A 183 -7.39 -3.81 -2.83
C ALA A 183 -6.98 -4.17 -4.25
N THR A 184 -5.71 -3.95 -4.57
CA THR A 184 -5.15 -4.32 -5.88
C THR A 184 -3.67 -4.64 -5.73
N SER A 185 -3.17 -5.50 -6.60
CA SER A 185 -1.75 -5.82 -6.66
C SER A 185 -1.35 -6.16 -8.09
N THR A 186 -0.12 -5.85 -8.43
CA THR A 186 0.49 -6.26 -9.70
C THR A 186 1.97 -6.53 -9.49
N SER A 187 2.57 -7.24 -10.42
CA SER A 187 4.01 -7.48 -10.47
C SER A 187 4.54 -7.19 -11.86
N ALA A 188 5.77 -6.74 -11.92
CA ALA A 188 6.49 -6.53 -13.18
C ALA A 188 7.96 -6.90 -13.00
N GLU A 189 8.54 -7.43 -14.06
CA GLU A 189 9.98 -7.58 -14.19
C GLU A 189 10.55 -6.32 -14.84
N LEU A 190 11.46 -5.67 -14.12
CA LEU A 190 12.05 -4.41 -14.53
C LEU A 190 13.44 -4.62 -15.08
N ASN A 191 13.77 -3.88 -16.12
CA ASN A 191 15.15 -3.75 -16.59
C ASN A 191 15.96 -2.96 -15.57
N ALA A 192 17.22 -3.32 -15.39
CA ALA A 192 18.11 -2.64 -14.47
C ALA A 192 19.54 -2.56 -15.02
N ASP A 193 20.21 -1.49 -14.63
CA ASP A 193 21.67 -1.39 -14.77
C ASP A 193 22.29 -2.03 -13.52
N ILE A 194 23.01 -3.13 -13.74
CA ILE A 194 23.66 -3.87 -12.67
C ILE A 194 25.12 -3.45 -12.61
N THR A 195 25.48 -2.81 -11.52
CA THR A 195 26.88 -2.49 -11.19
C THR A 195 27.44 -3.58 -10.30
N THR A 196 28.47 -4.25 -10.78
CA THR A 196 29.24 -5.26 -10.05
C THR A 196 30.58 -4.69 -9.68
N ILE A 197 30.88 -4.64 -8.39
CA ILE A 197 32.21 -4.37 -7.87
C ILE A 197 32.85 -5.71 -7.54
N THR A 198 34.02 -5.99 -8.14
CA THR A 198 34.78 -7.21 -7.91
C THR A 198 36.07 -6.86 -7.23
N ASP A 199 36.31 -7.42 -6.06
CA ASP A 199 37.55 -7.33 -5.28
C ASP A 199 38.31 -8.65 -5.36
N LEU A 200 39.59 -8.59 -5.70
CA LEU A 200 40.48 -9.74 -5.81
C LEU A 200 41.44 -9.80 -4.62
N TYR A 201 41.56 -11.03 -4.08
CA TYR A 201 42.48 -11.36 -3.00
C TYR A 201 43.36 -12.54 -3.38
N SER A 202 44.60 -12.57 -2.89
CA SER A 202 45.52 -13.65 -3.17
C SER A 202 45.44 -14.77 -2.12
N LEU A 203 45.40 -16.00 -2.58
CA LEU A 203 45.54 -17.17 -1.72
C LEU A 203 47.02 -17.52 -1.40
N GLY A 204 48.00 -16.73 -1.94
CA GLY A 204 49.42 -16.96 -1.71
C GLY A 204 49.91 -18.29 -2.29
N GLY A 205 49.33 -18.76 -3.37
CA GLY A 205 49.68 -20.02 -4.00
C GLY A 205 49.03 -21.25 -3.39
N GLN A 206 48.14 -21.07 -2.42
CA GLN A 206 47.34 -22.17 -1.85
C GLN A 206 46.13 -22.47 -2.75
N ALA A 207 45.64 -23.70 -2.73
CA ALA A 207 44.41 -24.06 -3.37
C ALA A 207 43.24 -23.49 -2.57
N ALA A 208 42.19 -23.03 -3.27
CA ALA A 208 40.95 -22.61 -2.62
C ALA A 208 40.29 -23.80 -1.90
N PRO A 209 39.70 -23.58 -0.71
CA PRO A 209 38.91 -24.61 -0.05
C PRO A 209 37.65 -24.93 -0.85
N THR A 210 36.96 -26.00 -0.51
CA THR A 210 35.68 -26.36 -1.12
C THR A 210 34.60 -25.36 -0.74
N ALA A 211 33.86 -24.85 -1.72
CA ALA A 211 32.70 -23.98 -1.49
C ALA A 211 31.48 -24.78 -0.98
N PRO A 212 30.60 -24.22 -0.15
CA PRO A 212 30.79 -22.94 0.57
C PRO A 212 31.83 -23.10 1.70
N PHE A 213 32.61 -22.06 1.93
CA PHE A 213 33.63 -22.02 2.96
C PHE A 213 33.40 -20.87 3.94
N THR A 214 33.59 -21.14 5.23
CA THR A 214 33.50 -20.13 6.29
C THR A 214 34.58 -20.39 7.32
N GLY A 215 35.52 -19.47 7.47
CA GLY A 215 36.56 -19.45 8.51
C GLY A 215 36.27 -18.36 9.55
N PRO A 216 36.99 -18.37 10.69
CA PRO A 216 37.93 -19.43 11.12
C PRO A 216 37.17 -20.64 11.63
N PHE A 217 37.83 -21.82 11.62
CA PHE A 217 37.28 -22.99 12.27
C PHE A 217 37.21 -22.80 13.80
N PRO A 218 36.22 -23.39 14.51
CA PRO A 218 36.00 -23.15 15.93
C PRO A 218 37.24 -23.49 16.75
N ALA A 219 37.51 -22.67 17.77
CA ALA A 219 38.64 -22.80 18.68
C ALA A 219 38.61 -24.14 19.42
N GLY A 220 39.75 -24.80 19.52
CA GLY A 220 39.92 -26.05 20.29
C GLY A 220 40.74 -27.12 19.56
N GLY A 221 41.15 -26.90 18.30
CA GLY A 221 42.05 -27.74 17.53
C GLY A 221 43.21 -26.91 16.93
N VAL A 222 44.10 -27.62 16.25
CA VAL A 222 45.11 -26.92 15.42
C VAL A 222 44.34 -26.14 14.33
N ASP A 223 44.49 -24.83 14.28
CA ASP A 223 43.85 -24.00 13.27
C ASP A 223 44.51 -24.27 11.89
N ASN A 224 43.89 -25.15 11.14
CA ASN A 224 44.27 -25.49 9.78
C ASN A 224 43.44 -24.69 8.76
N THR A 225 42.83 -23.58 9.17
CA THR A 225 42.04 -22.71 8.27
C THR A 225 42.93 -22.20 7.16
N PRO A 226 42.58 -22.38 5.88
CA PRO A 226 43.29 -21.77 4.78
C PRO A 226 43.39 -20.25 4.95
N LEU A 227 44.57 -19.70 4.69
CA LEU A 227 44.82 -18.27 4.83
C LEU A 227 44.66 -17.54 3.50
N ILE A 228 44.04 -16.36 3.57
CA ILE A 228 44.01 -15.42 2.45
C ILE A 228 44.81 -14.15 2.81
N TYR A 229 45.38 -13.46 1.85
CA TYR A 229 45.93 -12.13 2.11
C TYR A 229 44.78 -11.18 2.47
N SER A 230 44.96 -10.40 3.52
CA SER A 230 43.96 -9.43 3.99
C SER A 230 43.99 -8.12 3.20
N GLU A 231 45.08 -7.87 2.44
CA GLU A 231 45.22 -6.72 1.57
C GLU A 231 44.53 -6.98 0.22
N LEU A 232 43.77 -6.01 -0.25
CA LEU A 232 43.09 -6.03 -1.53
C LEU A 232 44.14 -5.90 -2.65
N LEU A 233 44.18 -6.89 -3.54
CA LEU A 233 45.09 -6.90 -4.67
C LEU A 233 44.62 -5.95 -5.78
N ARG A 234 43.32 -5.99 -6.11
CA ARG A 234 42.70 -5.15 -7.16
C ARG A 234 41.22 -5.04 -6.96
N ARG A 235 40.65 -3.87 -7.21
CA ARG A 235 39.22 -3.62 -7.35
C ARG A 235 38.90 -3.25 -8.80
N SER A 236 37.81 -3.79 -9.29
CA SER A 236 37.20 -3.40 -10.58
C SER A 236 35.72 -3.15 -10.42
N SER A 237 35.17 -2.29 -11.27
CA SER A 237 33.74 -2.02 -11.32
C SER A 237 33.28 -2.10 -12.76
N GLN A 238 32.19 -2.81 -12.97
CA GLN A 238 31.53 -2.96 -14.26
C GLN A 238 30.05 -2.74 -14.14
N THR A 239 29.48 -1.97 -15.07
CA THR A 239 28.03 -1.78 -15.16
C THR A 239 27.53 -2.38 -16.48
N ALA A 240 26.48 -3.20 -16.40
CA ALA A 240 25.84 -3.82 -17.54
C ALA A 240 24.31 -3.68 -17.42
N ASN A 241 23.66 -3.35 -18.54
CA ASN A 241 22.20 -3.38 -18.59
C ASN A 241 21.70 -4.83 -18.66
N SER A 242 20.72 -5.16 -17.85
CA SER A 242 20.09 -6.47 -17.82
C SER A 242 18.57 -6.31 -17.94
N THR A 243 17.98 -7.08 -18.84
CA THR A 243 16.53 -7.13 -19.01
C THR A 243 15.90 -8.05 -17.99
N ASN A 244 14.72 -7.67 -17.48
CA ASN A 244 13.95 -8.46 -16.51
C ASN A 244 14.75 -8.85 -15.25
N ALA A 245 15.67 -7.99 -14.83
CA ALA A 245 16.62 -8.30 -13.76
C ALA A 245 16.02 -8.17 -12.36
N VAL A 246 15.05 -7.28 -12.17
CA VAL A 246 14.44 -6.98 -10.89
C VAL A 246 12.97 -7.30 -10.94
N LEU A 247 12.51 -8.21 -10.09
CA LEU A 247 11.10 -8.46 -9.88
C LEU A 247 10.56 -7.44 -8.87
N SER A 248 9.60 -6.62 -9.28
CA SER A 248 8.89 -5.67 -8.43
C SER A 248 7.45 -6.11 -8.22
N ASN A 249 7.02 -6.19 -6.97
CA ASN A 249 5.66 -6.48 -6.58
C ASN A 249 5.06 -5.23 -5.89
N TRP A 250 3.97 -4.72 -6.42
CA TRP A 250 3.25 -3.58 -5.90
C TRP A 250 1.90 -4.02 -5.35
N LYS A 251 1.55 -3.54 -4.17
CA LYS A 251 0.30 -3.85 -3.50
C LYS A 251 -0.30 -2.62 -2.85
N LEU A 252 -1.53 -2.31 -3.21
CA LEU A 252 -2.32 -1.24 -2.61
C LEU A 252 -3.49 -1.86 -1.85
N ARG A 253 -3.68 -1.43 -0.60
CA ARG A 253 -4.77 -1.87 0.28
C ARG A 253 -5.33 -0.70 1.03
N GLY A 254 -6.65 -0.70 1.22
CA GLY A 254 -7.30 0.35 1.99
C GLY A 254 -8.81 0.34 1.88
N ALA A 255 -9.39 1.47 2.21
CA ALA A 255 -10.81 1.71 2.07
C ALA A 255 -11.07 3.18 1.79
N TYR A 256 -12.20 3.47 1.16
CA TYR A 256 -12.70 4.83 1.09
C TYR A 256 -14.07 4.95 1.73
N LEU A 257 -14.20 6.01 2.53
CA LEU A 257 -15.43 6.41 3.18
C LEU A 257 -16.03 7.56 2.37
N SER A 258 -17.25 7.39 1.86
CA SER A 258 -17.93 8.43 1.08
C SER A 258 -19.08 9.01 1.88
N PHE A 259 -19.12 10.34 1.95
CA PHE A 259 -20.25 11.11 2.43
C PHE A 259 -20.95 11.72 1.22
N ARG A 260 -22.27 11.60 1.16
CA ARG A 260 -23.07 12.13 0.06
C ARG A 260 -24.25 12.94 0.57
N ALA A 261 -24.60 13.98 -0.16
CA ALA A 261 -25.78 14.78 0.09
C ALA A 261 -26.34 15.31 -1.23
N GLY A 262 -27.66 15.32 -1.36
CA GLY A 262 -28.28 15.76 -2.61
C GLY A 262 -29.79 15.81 -2.56
N ALA A 263 -30.37 16.00 -3.73
CA ALA A 263 -31.81 15.96 -3.94
C ALA A 263 -32.26 14.53 -4.32
N SER A 264 -33.46 14.18 -3.94
CA SER A 264 -34.12 12.94 -4.33
C SER A 264 -35.49 13.22 -4.98
N LEU A 265 -35.82 12.38 -5.95
CA LEU A 265 -37.10 12.35 -6.62
C LEU A 265 -37.71 10.94 -6.48
N PHE A 266 -38.88 10.87 -5.91
CA PHE A 266 -39.62 9.64 -5.71
C PHE A 266 -40.82 9.58 -6.66
N VAL A 267 -40.91 8.51 -7.45
CA VAL A 267 -41.97 8.30 -8.46
C VAL A 267 -42.74 7.03 -8.10
N PRO A 268 -43.99 7.12 -7.60
CA PRO A 268 -44.79 5.97 -7.34
C PRO A 268 -45.25 5.31 -8.66
N ILE A 269 -44.96 4.02 -8.83
CA ILE A 269 -45.35 3.24 -10.02
C ILE A 269 -46.66 2.48 -9.75
N SER A 270 -46.73 1.85 -8.57
CA SER A 270 -47.92 1.15 -8.09
C SER A 270 -48.02 1.26 -6.56
N GLU A 271 -48.98 0.65 -5.95
CA GLU A 271 -49.14 0.64 -4.48
C GLU A 271 -47.91 0.09 -3.73
N ARG A 272 -47.19 -0.85 -4.35
CA ARG A 272 -46.01 -1.50 -3.74
C ARG A 272 -44.70 -1.14 -4.41
N PHE A 273 -44.70 -0.67 -5.63
CA PHE A 273 -43.49 -0.35 -6.38
C PHE A 273 -43.30 1.15 -6.60
N SER A 274 -42.09 1.63 -6.39
CA SER A 274 -41.72 3.01 -6.69
C SER A 274 -40.30 3.07 -7.22
N ALA A 275 -40.01 4.06 -8.05
CA ALA A 275 -38.66 4.43 -8.45
C ALA A 275 -38.20 5.64 -7.64
N ALA A 276 -36.92 5.65 -7.25
CA ALA A 276 -36.30 6.79 -6.60
C ALA A 276 -35.00 7.14 -7.36
N PHE A 277 -34.87 8.39 -7.67
CA PHE A 277 -33.68 8.94 -8.32
C PHE A 277 -33.04 9.94 -7.36
N SER A 278 -31.71 9.91 -7.23
CA SER A 278 -31.03 10.96 -6.48
C SER A 278 -29.73 11.41 -7.16
N ALA A 279 -29.38 12.66 -6.92
CA ALA A 279 -28.15 13.25 -7.41
C ALA A 279 -27.65 14.32 -6.44
N GLY A 280 -26.35 14.48 -6.35
CA GLY A 280 -25.77 15.46 -5.45
C GLY A 280 -24.26 15.40 -5.37
N ALA A 281 -23.73 16.05 -4.34
CA ALA A 281 -22.31 16.06 -4.04
C ALA A 281 -21.89 14.82 -3.24
N VAL A 282 -20.64 14.41 -3.45
CA VAL A 282 -19.97 13.40 -2.66
C VAL A 282 -18.62 13.91 -2.19
N LEU A 283 -18.21 13.50 -1.00
CA LEU A 283 -16.89 13.71 -0.45
C LEU A 283 -16.33 12.35 -0.05
N ALA A 284 -15.33 11.86 -0.76
CA ALA A 284 -14.69 10.58 -0.47
C ALA A 284 -13.38 10.80 0.29
N TYR A 285 -13.25 10.15 1.43
CA TYR A 285 -12.00 10.06 2.19
C TYR A 285 -11.40 8.69 1.94
N ALA A 286 -10.30 8.63 1.20
CA ALA A 286 -9.57 7.42 0.88
C ALA A 286 -8.37 7.29 1.80
N GLY A 287 -8.26 6.18 2.53
CA GLY A 287 -7.09 5.82 3.32
C GLY A 287 -6.48 4.53 2.79
N THR A 288 -5.22 4.57 2.35
CA THR A 288 -4.56 3.45 1.70
C THR A 288 -3.14 3.22 2.21
N THR A 289 -2.71 1.98 2.15
CA THR A 289 -1.32 1.55 2.35
C THR A 289 -0.79 1.01 1.04
N TYR A 290 0.35 1.52 0.63
CA TYR A 290 1.07 1.12 -0.56
C TYR A 290 2.36 0.40 -0.17
N ASP A 291 2.46 -0.88 -0.55
CA ASP A 291 3.61 -1.74 -0.29
C ASP A 291 4.33 -2.02 -1.62
N VAL A 292 5.65 -1.89 -1.61
CA VAL A 292 6.54 -2.23 -2.72
C VAL A 292 7.56 -3.24 -2.22
N ASN A 293 7.63 -4.39 -2.86
CA ASN A 293 8.65 -5.41 -2.60
C ASN A 293 9.42 -5.68 -3.88
N GLN A 294 10.73 -5.56 -3.79
CA GLN A 294 11.63 -5.78 -4.91
C GLN A 294 12.60 -6.91 -4.59
N SER A 295 12.97 -7.67 -5.62
CA SER A 295 14.00 -8.69 -5.50
C SER A 295 14.87 -8.74 -6.73
N PHE A 296 16.16 -8.94 -6.51
CA PHE A 296 17.19 -9.13 -7.52
C PHE A 296 18.02 -10.35 -7.16
N LYS A 297 18.18 -11.29 -8.09
CA LYS A 297 19.06 -12.46 -7.92
C LYS A 297 20.39 -12.21 -8.65
N PRO A 298 21.49 -11.95 -7.92
CA PRO A 298 22.81 -11.83 -8.51
C PRO A 298 23.35 -13.20 -8.99
N ASN A 299 24.46 -13.19 -9.72
CA ASN A 299 25.11 -14.41 -10.22
C ASN A 299 25.66 -15.27 -9.07
N THR A 300 26.22 -14.62 -8.04
CA THR A 300 26.75 -15.27 -6.82
C THR A 300 26.11 -14.64 -5.59
N GLY A 301 26.02 -15.40 -4.49
CA GLY A 301 25.44 -14.94 -3.25
C GLY A 301 23.90 -15.04 -3.19
N ASP A 302 23.33 -14.45 -2.17
CA ASP A 302 21.89 -14.51 -1.87
C ASP A 302 21.07 -13.51 -2.70
N THR A 303 19.76 -13.76 -2.76
CA THR A 303 18.83 -12.81 -3.38
C THR A 303 18.76 -11.53 -2.56
N ILE A 304 18.95 -10.39 -3.23
CA ILE A 304 18.81 -9.07 -2.63
C ILE A 304 17.33 -8.72 -2.65
N VAL A 305 16.78 -8.34 -1.51
CA VAL A 305 15.38 -7.93 -1.36
C VAL A 305 15.31 -6.56 -0.70
N ASP A 306 14.39 -5.75 -1.18
CA ASP A 306 14.05 -4.46 -0.59
C ASP A 306 12.53 -4.35 -0.44
N ALA A 307 12.08 -3.84 0.69
CA ALA A 307 10.67 -3.71 1.02
C ALA A 307 10.38 -2.32 1.57
N MET A 308 9.46 -1.63 0.94
CA MET A 308 9.05 -0.29 1.30
C MET A 308 7.53 -0.26 1.51
N SER A 309 7.07 0.55 2.46
CA SER A 309 5.65 0.73 2.73
C SER A 309 5.36 2.19 3.08
N SER A 310 4.24 2.69 2.60
CA SER A 310 3.75 4.03 2.91
C SER A 310 2.25 3.99 3.13
N ALA A 311 1.76 4.71 4.15
CA ALA A 311 0.34 4.92 4.36
C ALA A 311 0.02 6.39 4.12
N ASP A 312 -1.05 6.63 3.34
CA ASP A 312 -1.47 7.97 2.98
C ASP A 312 -2.99 8.07 2.94
N ASP A 313 -3.50 9.29 3.01
CA ASP A 313 -4.92 9.57 2.92
C ASP A 313 -5.22 10.77 2.01
N ALA A 314 -6.36 10.72 1.35
CA ALA A 314 -6.81 11.76 0.45
C ALA A 314 -8.28 12.08 0.63
N LEU A 315 -8.63 13.36 0.49
CA LEU A 315 -10.00 13.84 0.51
C LEU A 315 -10.39 14.31 -0.90
N LEU A 316 -11.35 13.61 -1.49
CA LEU A 316 -11.71 13.75 -2.90
C LEU A 316 -13.16 14.22 -3.03
N PRO A 317 -13.38 15.48 -3.45
CA PRO A 317 -14.71 15.98 -3.77
C PRO A 317 -15.20 15.42 -5.10
N GLY A 318 -16.53 15.31 -5.24
CA GLY A 318 -17.12 14.82 -6.45
C GLY A 318 -18.64 14.90 -6.47
N TYR A 319 -19.26 14.10 -7.33
CA TYR A 319 -20.70 14.01 -7.46
C TYR A 319 -21.16 12.56 -7.63
N TYR A 320 -22.45 12.35 -7.40
CA TYR A 320 -23.07 11.05 -7.60
C TYR A 320 -24.44 11.20 -8.26
N VAL A 321 -24.86 10.13 -8.92
CA VAL A 321 -26.22 9.92 -9.41
C VAL A 321 -26.61 8.49 -9.10
N ASP A 322 -27.81 8.28 -8.58
CA ASP A 322 -28.34 6.93 -8.39
C ASP A 322 -29.81 6.81 -8.81
N ALA A 323 -30.18 5.59 -9.15
CA ALA A 323 -31.54 5.19 -9.46
C ALA A 323 -31.87 3.87 -8.75
N ASN A 324 -32.99 3.83 -8.05
CA ASN A 324 -33.39 2.68 -7.24
C ASN A 324 -34.83 2.30 -7.53
N LEU A 325 -35.11 1.01 -7.66
CA LEU A 325 -36.44 0.44 -7.56
C LEU A 325 -36.66 0.04 -6.12
N GLN A 326 -37.82 0.46 -5.56
CA GLN A 326 -38.21 0.18 -4.17
C GLN A 326 -39.48 -0.67 -4.16
N PHE A 327 -39.48 -1.67 -3.31
CA PHE A 327 -40.62 -2.54 -3.06
C PHE A 327 -41.09 -2.39 -1.60
N ALA A 328 -42.31 -1.89 -1.37
CA ALA A 328 -42.90 -1.76 -0.05
C ALA A 328 -43.41 -3.13 0.42
N MET A 329 -42.81 -3.66 1.49
CA MET A 329 -43.29 -4.87 2.15
C MET A 329 -44.50 -4.57 3.03
N ASN A 330 -44.48 -3.43 3.72
CA ASN A 330 -45.55 -2.88 4.52
C ASN A 330 -45.43 -1.33 4.54
N GLU A 331 -46.23 -0.66 5.36
CA GLU A 331 -46.25 0.81 5.44
C GLU A 331 -44.89 1.41 5.92
N THR A 332 -44.17 0.68 6.76
CA THR A 332 -42.96 1.16 7.42
C THR A 332 -41.67 0.54 6.89
N SER A 333 -41.72 -0.55 6.11
CA SER A 333 -40.51 -1.22 5.63
C SER A 333 -40.59 -1.61 4.16
N GLY A 334 -39.43 -1.67 3.52
CA GLY A 334 -39.31 -2.04 2.12
C GLY A 334 -37.92 -2.54 1.77
N LEU A 335 -37.80 -3.06 0.56
CA LEU A 335 -36.54 -3.43 -0.07
C LEU A 335 -36.22 -2.42 -1.17
N TYR A 336 -34.95 -2.25 -1.46
CA TYR A 336 -34.51 -1.50 -2.64
C TYR A 336 -33.40 -2.22 -3.38
N LEU A 337 -33.39 -2.03 -4.69
CA LEU A 337 -32.34 -2.45 -5.61
C LEU A 337 -32.09 -1.32 -6.58
N GLY A 338 -30.84 -0.98 -6.86
CA GLY A 338 -30.54 0.13 -7.76
C GLY A 338 -29.14 0.13 -8.30
N ALA A 339 -28.91 1.12 -9.17
CA ALA A 339 -27.63 1.43 -9.75
C ALA A 339 -27.11 2.76 -9.22
N VAL A 340 -25.79 2.90 -9.14
CA VAL A 340 -25.12 4.13 -8.71
C VAL A 340 -23.95 4.42 -9.63
N TYR A 341 -23.78 5.68 -9.95
CA TYR A 341 -22.58 6.26 -10.53
C TYR A 341 -22.03 7.32 -9.57
N GLN A 342 -20.72 7.28 -9.32
CA GLN A 342 -20.02 8.21 -8.44
C GLN A 342 -18.68 8.61 -9.08
N SER A 343 -18.39 9.88 -9.08
CA SER A 343 -17.11 10.45 -9.51
C SER A 343 -16.49 11.20 -8.34
N SER A 344 -15.29 10.77 -7.90
CA SER A 344 -14.63 11.35 -6.71
C SER A 344 -13.19 11.81 -6.98
N GLY A 345 -12.76 11.85 -8.26
CA GLY A 345 -11.41 12.30 -8.61
C GLY A 345 -10.33 11.22 -8.41
N ASP A 346 -9.08 11.66 -8.41
CA ASP A 346 -7.90 10.80 -8.28
C ASP A 346 -6.87 11.38 -7.31
N TYR A 347 -5.95 10.54 -6.84
CA TYR A 347 -4.81 10.95 -6.03
C TYR A 347 -3.59 10.06 -6.31
N THR A 348 -2.41 10.55 -5.94
CA THR A 348 -1.15 9.82 -6.07
C THR A 348 -0.50 9.66 -4.71
N GLN A 349 -0.16 8.42 -4.36
CA GLN A 349 0.61 8.08 -3.18
C GLN A 349 2.02 7.69 -3.59
N THR A 350 3.03 8.09 -2.81
CA THR A 350 4.44 7.81 -3.08
C THR A 350 5.08 7.16 -1.87
N VAL A 351 5.92 6.15 -2.13
CA VAL A 351 6.83 5.55 -1.16
C VAL A 351 8.27 5.84 -1.59
N THR A 352 9.09 6.21 -0.64
CA THR A 352 10.52 6.49 -0.84
C THR A 352 11.31 5.67 0.17
N SER A 353 12.43 5.08 -0.26
CA SER A 353 13.36 4.38 0.63
C SER A 353 13.99 5.33 1.65
N GLU A 354 14.53 4.79 2.74
CA GLU A 354 15.16 5.59 3.80
C GLU A 354 16.36 6.38 3.28
N ASP A 355 17.10 5.86 2.31
CA ASP A 355 18.23 6.51 1.66
C ASP A 355 17.83 7.50 0.54
N GLY A 356 16.54 7.53 0.18
CA GLY A 356 16.02 8.41 -0.88
C GLY A 356 16.33 7.95 -2.31
N LEU A 357 16.99 6.81 -2.51
CA LEU A 357 17.41 6.33 -3.82
C LEU A 357 16.31 5.60 -4.59
N SER A 358 15.32 5.04 -3.88
CA SER A 358 14.16 4.39 -4.47
C SER A 358 12.92 5.24 -4.27
N LYS A 359 12.14 5.43 -5.35
CA LYS A 359 10.90 6.19 -5.33
C LYS A 359 9.86 5.53 -6.22
N TYR A 360 8.79 5.03 -5.63
CA TYR A 360 7.67 4.41 -6.32
C TYR A 360 6.38 5.14 -6.01
N SER A 361 5.51 5.24 -7.00
CA SER A 361 4.23 5.93 -6.88
C SER A 361 3.09 5.03 -7.36
N THR A 362 1.94 5.18 -6.73
CA THR A 362 0.68 4.62 -7.21
C THR A 362 -0.32 5.73 -7.38
N ARG A 363 -1.02 5.73 -8.52
CA ARG A 363 -2.16 6.61 -8.77
C ARG A 363 -3.44 5.80 -8.60
N VAL A 364 -4.36 6.34 -7.84
CA VAL A 364 -5.70 5.77 -7.61
C VAL A 364 -6.73 6.71 -8.20
N ASP A 365 -7.50 6.21 -9.15
CA ASP A 365 -8.54 6.98 -9.83
C ASP A 365 -9.92 6.43 -9.44
N LEU A 366 -10.73 7.28 -8.81
CA LEU A 366 -12.10 7.01 -8.37
C LEU A 366 -13.11 7.89 -9.16
N SER A 367 -12.72 8.40 -10.32
CA SER A 367 -13.52 9.36 -11.09
C SER A 367 -14.71 8.73 -11.84
N ALA A 368 -14.73 7.42 -12.00
CA ALA A 368 -15.73 6.72 -12.81
C ALA A 368 -16.28 5.45 -12.13
N LEU A 369 -16.57 5.54 -10.85
CA LEU A 369 -17.14 4.43 -10.08
C LEU A 369 -18.59 4.19 -10.50
N GLN A 370 -18.91 2.95 -10.85
CA GLN A 370 -20.28 2.53 -11.18
C GLN A 370 -20.60 1.18 -10.53
N GLY A 371 -21.86 0.95 -10.23
CA GLY A 371 -22.21 -0.32 -9.62
C GLY A 371 -23.64 -0.45 -9.20
N VAL A 372 -23.87 -1.46 -8.38
CA VAL A 372 -25.19 -1.83 -7.88
C VAL A 372 -25.27 -1.66 -6.37
N ARG A 373 -26.47 -1.44 -5.89
CA ARG A 373 -26.78 -1.31 -4.47
C ARG A 373 -28.11 -2.01 -4.14
N ALA A 374 -28.17 -2.64 -2.99
CA ALA A 374 -29.38 -3.32 -2.53
C ALA A 374 -29.46 -3.27 -1.00
N GLY A 375 -30.66 -3.22 -0.47
CA GLY A 375 -30.84 -3.17 0.97
C GLY A 375 -32.28 -3.04 1.41
N VAL A 376 -32.43 -2.64 2.68
CA VAL A 376 -33.71 -2.43 3.35
C VAL A 376 -33.93 -0.93 3.60
N SER A 377 -35.18 -0.53 3.59
CA SER A 377 -35.62 0.83 3.93
C SER A 377 -36.63 0.79 5.04
N PHE A 378 -36.55 1.72 5.98
CA PHE A 378 -37.50 1.93 7.07
C PHE A 378 -38.02 3.35 6.99
N LYS A 379 -39.34 3.50 7.07
CA LYS A 379 -40.05 4.80 7.04
C LYS A 379 -40.59 5.11 8.42
N PHE A 380 -40.47 6.38 8.79
CA PHE A 380 -40.92 6.91 10.08
C PHE A 380 -41.84 8.10 9.86
#